data_7688cd8ada98db2bff3b5b0057d441bf
#
_entry.id   7688cd8ada98db2bff3b5b0057d441bf
#
_cell.length_a   1.000
_cell.length_b   1.000
_cell.length_c   1.000
_cell.angle_alpha   90.00
_cell.angle_beta   90.00
_cell.angle_gamma   90.00
#
_symmetry.space_group_name_H-M   'P 1'
#
loop_
_entity.id
_entity.type
_entity.pdbx_description
1 polymer ?
#
loop_
_entity_poly.entity_id
_entity_poly.type
_entity_poly.pdbx_seq_one_letter_code
_entity_poly.pdbx_strand_id
1 'polypeptide(L)'
;MTFADDLLLITRGETIKEAETFSNFEMSKITAWSKENKVDFNEEKSKAMLISRRKRKEVKHIQIYLNNKPLVQVTTIKYLGIIIDDKFKFIQHTSDAEDKCDKLIYSLSRSAKISWGLKHEVLKTIYKGAILPLLLYGAPICIEAMKYEYNRRKYVRVQRLINICMAKAYRTTSSEALCIVTGTTPITIKPEEAVKKYNVGIRNGGHTHRRRSTTMWNSRIGPTRRMCSIS
;
A
#
# COMPACT_ATOMS: atom_id res chain seq x y z
N MET A 1 4.14 14.78 -8.78
CA MET A 1 3.78 13.55 -9.51
C MET A 1 2.27 13.53 -9.68
N THR A 2 1.80 13.29 -10.87
CA THR A 2 0.37 13.27 -11.20
C THR A 2 -0.01 11.89 -11.73
N PHE A 3 -1.18 11.40 -11.37
CA PHE A 3 -1.79 10.21 -11.96
C PHE A 3 -3.29 10.46 -12.10
N ALA A 4 -3.75 10.59 -13.33
CA ALA A 4 -5.11 11.06 -13.63
C ALA A 4 -5.41 12.36 -12.86
N ASP A 5 -6.40 12.37 -12.00
CA ASP A 5 -6.86 13.51 -11.23
C ASP A 5 -6.09 13.72 -9.91
N ASP A 6 -5.24 12.75 -9.53
CA ASP A 6 -4.51 12.80 -8.26
C ASP A 6 -3.13 13.47 -8.41
N LEU A 7 -2.87 14.49 -7.61
CA LEU A 7 -1.59 15.16 -7.50
C LEU A 7 -0.89 14.78 -6.19
N LEU A 8 0.32 14.23 -6.28
CA LEU A 8 1.18 13.96 -5.14
C LEU A 8 2.39 14.92 -5.13
N LEU A 9 2.44 15.81 -4.15
CA LEU A 9 3.59 16.67 -3.87
C LEU A 9 4.43 16.06 -2.75
N ILE A 10 5.73 15.86 -3.01
CA ILE A 10 6.69 15.37 -2.01
C ILE A 10 7.80 16.41 -1.88
N THR A 11 7.93 16.99 -0.71
CA THR A 11 9.00 17.92 -0.36
C THR A 11 9.92 17.30 0.70
N ARG A 12 11.13 17.80 0.79
CA ARG A 12 12.13 17.35 1.77
C ARG A 12 12.78 18.53 2.44
N GLY A 13 12.93 18.47 3.75
CA GLY A 13 13.70 19.43 4.54
C GLY A 13 14.47 18.74 5.67
N GLU A 14 15.53 19.35 6.13
CA GLU A 14 16.30 18.87 7.29
C GLU A 14 15.54 19.18 8.59
N THR A 15 14.83 20.30 8.61
CA THR A 15 13.95 20.71 9.69
C THR A 15 12.49 20.68 9.25
N ILE A 16 11.54 20.68 10.20
CA ILE A 16 10.10 20.74 9.89
C ILE A 16 9.76 22.09 9.28
N LYS A 17 10.30 23.19 9.83
CA LYS A 17 10.06 24.54 9.31
C LYS A 17 10.52 24.68 7.87
N GLU A 18 11.69 24.15 7.56
CA GLU A 18 12.23 24.16 6.18
C GLU A 18 11.34 23.38 5.23
N ALA A 19 10.93 22.14 5.63
CA ALA A 19 10.03 21.33 4.83
C ALA A 19 8.67 22.00 4.62
N GLU A 20 8.14 22.69 5.63
CA GLU A 20 6.91 23.49 5.57
C GLU A 20 7.06 24.68 4.60
N THR A 21 8.15 25.42 4.69
CA THR A 21 8.45 26.55 3.79
C THR A 21 8.53 26.07 2.33
N PHE A 22 9.29 25.00 2.07
CA PHE A 22 9.38 24.43 0.73
C PHE A 22 8.05 23.93 0.21
N SER A 23 7.25 23.28 1.08
CA SER A 23 5.92 22.81 0.68
C SER A 23 5.01 23.96 0.28
N ASN A 24 4.94 25.01 1.09
CA ASN A 24 4.12 26.18 0.80
C ASN A 24 4.59 26.92 -0.46
N PHE A 25 5.90 26.98 -0.70
CA PHE A 25 6.46 27.56 -1.92
C PHE A 25 6.05 26.75 -3.17
N GLU A 26 6.14 25.43 -3.14
CA GLU A 26 5.71 24.60 -4.26
C GLU A 26 4.17 24.61 -4.43
N MET A 27 3.41 24.68 -3.32
CA MET A 27 1.95 24.81 -3.37
C MET A 27 1.52 26.14 -3.99
N SER A 28 2.24 27.22 -3.76
CA SER A 28 1.95 28.51 -4.43
C SER A 28 2.12 28.45 -5.95
N LYS A 29 3.13 27.72 -6.44
CA LYS A 29 3.32 27.48 -7.87
C LYS A 29 2.18 26.64 -8.47
N ILE A 30 1.76 25.58 -7.74
CA ILE A 30 0.66 24.72 -8.15
C ILE A 30 -0.64 25.53 -8.22
N THR A 31 -0.89 26.41 -7.23
CA THR A 31 -2.05 27.31 -7.22
C THR A 31 -2.03 28.29 -8.39
N ALA A 32 -0.87 28.86 -8.73
CA ALA A 32 -0.74 29.74 -9.88
C ALA A 32 -1.03 29.00 -11.19
N TRP A 33 -0.42 27.81 -11.37
CA TRP A 33 -0.65 26.96 -12.52
C TRP A 33 -2.12 26.52 -12.67
N SER A 34 -2.76 26.19 -11.56
CA SER A 34 -4.18 25.82 -11.47
C SER A 34 -5.07 26.92 -12.06
N LYS A 35 -4.83 28.17 -11.67
CA LYS A 35 -5.57 29.34 -12.17
C LYS A 35 -5.36 29.57 -13.68
N GLU A 36 -4.12 29.45 -14.14
CA GLU A 36 -3.79 29.61 -15.56
C GLU A 36 -4.46 28.55 -16.44
N ASN A 37 -4.51 27.30 -15.94
CA ASN A 37 -5.04 26.16 -16.70
C ASN A 37 -6.51 25.86 -16.40
N LYS A 38 -7.19 26.67 -15.57
CA LYS A 38 -8.60 26.51 -15.18
C LYS A 38 -8.89 25.11 -14.59
N VAL A 39 -7.98 24.61 -13.76
CA VAL A 39 -8.10 23.35 -13.01
C VAL A 39 -8.27 23.66 -11.54
N ASP A 40 -9.36 23.25 -10.93
CA ASP A 40 -9.62 23.50 -9.52
C ASP A 40 -9.20 22.29 -8.67
N PHE A 41 -8.38 22.54 -7.65
CA PHE A 41 -8.04 21.54 -6.64
C PHE A 41 -9.03 21.63 -5.47
N ASN A 42 -9.50 20.47 -5.00
CA ASN A 42 -10.43 20.40 -3.88
C ASN A 42 -9.66 20.42 -2.54
N GLU A 43 -9.75 21.55 -1.80
CA GLU A 43 -9.04 21.74 -0.55
C GLU A 43 -9.52 20.77 0.55
N GLU A 44 -10.81 20.40 0.56
CA GLU A 44 -11.37 19.49 1.58
C GLU A 44 -10.89 18.05 1.42
N LYS A 45 -10.66 17.63 0.18
CA LYS A 45 -10.11 16.31 -0.12
C LYS A 45 -8.59 16.28 0.02
N SER A 46 -7.93 17.42 -0.13
CA SER A 46 -6.47 17.54 -0.04
C SER A 46 -6.00 17.40 1.39
N LYS A 47 -4.94 16.64 1.61
CA LYS A 47 -4.41 16.32 2.94
C LYS A 47 -2.90 16.46 2.97
N ALA A 48 -2.38 16.85 4.11
CA ALA A 48 -0.94 16.93 4.36
C ALA A 48 -0.51 15.83 5.34
N MET A 49 0.64 15.21 5.09
CA MET A 49 1.22 14.20 5.98
C MET A 49 2.70 14.44 6.20
N LEU A 50 3.12 14.46 7.45
CA LEU A 50 4.51 14.60 7.83
C LEU A 50 5.15 13.25 8.09
N ILE A 51 6.04 12.82 7.20
CA ILE A 51 6.76 11.56 7.30
C ILE A 51 8.09 11.75 8.00
N SER A 52 8.35 11.00 9.08
CA SER A 52 9.62 11.04 9.78
C SER A 52 9.95 9.70 10.43
N ARG A 53 11.19 9.25 10.23
CA ARG A 53 11.71 8.02 10.86
C ARG A 53 12.17 8.23 12.30
N ARG A 54 12.39 9.46 12.74
CA ARG A 54 12.81 9.74 14.12
C ARG A 54 11.67 9.46 15.10
N LYS A 55 11.97 8.81 16.21
CA LYS A 55 11.02 8.68 17.33
C LYS A 55 10.69 10.10 17.83
N ARG A 56 9.41 10.42 17.88
CA ARG A 56 8.95 11.72 18.38
C ARG A 56 8.29 11.53 19.72
N LYS A 57 8.62 12.40 20.65
CA LYS A 57 7.91 12.54 21.92
C LYS A 57 6.63 13.39 21.74
N GLU A 58 6.59 14.27 20.74
CA GLU A 58 5.49 15.22 20.51
C GLU A 58 4.98 15.13 19.06
N VAL A 59 3.67 15.28 18.90
CA VAL A 59 3.03 15.47 17.58
C VAL A 59 3.34 16.91 17.14
N LYS A 60 4.14 17.05 16.09
CA LYS A 60 4.44 18.38 15.53
C LYS A 60 3.44 18.68 14.42
N HIS A 61 2.75 19.79 14.56
CA HIS A 61 1.85 20.32 13.55
C HIS A 61 2.65 21.01 12.44
N ILE A 62 2.16 20.82 11.22
CA ILE A 62 2.63 21.52 10.02
C ILE A 62 1.46 22.30 9.44
N GLN A 63 1.77 23.49 8.92
CA GLN A 63 0.79 24.36 8.28
C GLN A 63 1.09 24.49 6.80
N ILE A 64 0.31 23.80 5.99
CA ILE A 64 0.38 23.87 4.53
C ILE A 64 -0.92 24.45 4.01
N TYR A 65 -0.84 25.36 3.07
CA TYR A 65 -1.96 26.09 2.51
C TYR A 65 -2.17 25.74 1.04
N LEU A 66 -3.42 25.54 0.66
CA LEU A 66 -3.88 25.45 -0.73
C LEU A 66 -5.00 26.50 -0.91
N ASN A 67 -4.88 27.38 -1.89
CA ASN A 67 -5.82 28.48 -2.12
C ASN A 67 -6.12 29.32 -0.85
N ASN A 68 -5.09 29.59 -0.04
CA ASN A 68 -5.17 30.30 1.25
C ASN A 68 -5.98 29.55 2.35
N LYS A 69 -6.36 28.29 2.13
CA LYS A 69 -6.97 27.44 3.16
C LYS A 69 -5.95 26.45 3.71
N PRO A 70 -5.89 26.26 5.04
CA PRO A 70 -4.97 25.28 5.64
C PRO A 70 -5.42 23.85 5.33
N LEU A 71 -4.49 23.00 4.89
CA LEU A 71 -4.74 21.59 4.67
C LEU A 71 -4.79 20.81 5.98
N VAL A 72 -5.69 19.83 6.07
CA VAL A 72 -5.78 18.95 7.22
C VAL A 72 -4.57 18.03 7.30
N GLN A 73 -3.86 18.08 8.43
CA GLN A 73 -2.76 17.15 8.69
C GLN A 73 -3.30 15.81 9.14
N VAL A 74 -2.84 14.74 8.49
CA VAL A 74 -3.23 13.36 8.81
C VAL A 74 -2.01 12.47 9.03
N THR A 75 -2.20 11.35 9.73
CA THR A 75 -1.15 10.34 9.97
C THR A 75 -1.18 9.21 8.95
N THR A 76 -2.28 9.07 8.22
CA THR A 76 -2.47 8.05 7.18
C THR A 76 -3.19 8.64 5.98
N ILE A 77 -2.73 8.26 4.79
CA ILE A 77 -3.30 8.71 3.51
C ILE A 77 -3.52 7.49 2.62
N LYS A 78 -4.67 7.45 1.95
CA LYS A 78 -4.92 6.47 0.89
C LYS A 78 -4.59 7.11 -0.46
N TYR A 79 -3.58 6.58 -1.14
CA TYR A 79 -3.17 7.04 -2.47
C TYR A 79 -3.08 5.86 -3.43
N LEU A 80 -3.76 5.94 -4.56
CA LEU A 80 -3.86 4.87 -5.57
C LEU A 80 -4.16 3.49 -4.95
N GLY A 81 -5.07 3.44 -3.99
CA GLY A 81 -5.47 2.19 -3.32
C GLY A 81 -4.52 1.71 -2.22
N ILE A 82 -3.37 2.32 -2.03
CA ILE A 82 -2.41 1.99 -0.97
C ILE A 82 -2.62 2.94 0.20
N ILE A 83 -2.75 2.40 1.42
CA ILE A 83 -2.82 3.19 2.65
C ILE A 83 -1.40 3.35 3.18
N ILE A 84 -0.92 4.59 3.14
CA ILE A 84 0.43 4.97 3.56
C ILE A 84 0.32 5.62 4.95
N ASP A 85 1.15 5.19 5.90
CA ASP A 85 1.27 5.79 7.22
C ASP A 85 2.56 6.62 7.35
N ASP A 86 2.58 7.55 8.31
CA ASP A 86 3.68 8.48 8.59
C ASP A 86 5.02 7.80 8.93
N LYS A 87 5.00 6.49 9.21
CA LYS A 87 6.17 5.68 9.59
C LYS A 87 6.51 4.59 8.58
N PHE A 88 5.75 4.47 7.48
CA PHE A 88 5.87 3.41 6.48
C PHE A 88 5.81 1.98 7.05
N LYS A 89 5.00 1.76 8.08
CA LYS A 89 4.76 0.44 8.65
C LYS A 89 3.67 -0.33 7.91
N PHE A 90 2.81 0.38 7.17
CA PHE A 90 1.70 -0.16 6.37
C PHE A 90 0.75 -1.08 7.16
N ILE A 91 0.61 -0.85 8.48
CA ILE A 91 -0.24 -1.67 9.36
C ILE A 91 -1.70 -1.62 8.89
N GLN A 92 -2.17 -0.42 8.56
CA GLN A 92 -3.56 -0.22 8.14
C GLN A 92 -3.81 -0.78 6.74
N HIS A 93 -2.83 -0.66 5.83
CA HIS A 93 -2.91 -1.26 4.49
C HIS A 93 -3.01 -2.78 4.56
N THR A 94 -2.17 -3.42 5.37
CA THR A 94 -2.21 -4.88 5.56
C THR A 94 -3.48 -5.35 6.23
N SER A 95 -4.05 -4.57 7.17
CA SER A 95 -5.37 -4.87 7.76
C SER A 95 -6.50 -4.75 6.74
N ASP A 96 -6.51 -3.69 5.93
CA ASP A 96 -7.53 -3.50 4.88
C ASP A 96 -7.48 -4.63 3.84
N ALA A 97 -6.27 -5.09 3.48
CA ALA A 97 -6.09 -6.25 2.60
C ALA A 97 -6.59 -7.55 3.25
N GLU A 98 -6.28 -7.78 4.53
CA GLU A 98 -6.78 -8.90 5.32
C GLU A 98 -8.31 -8.92 5.34
N ASP A 99 -8.95 -7.81 5.71
CA ASP A 99 -10.41 -7.68 5.82
C ASP A 99 -11.13 -7.96 4.47
N LYS A 100 -10.57 -7.46 3.37
CA LYS A 100 -11.11 -7.72 2.03
C LYS A 100 -11.00 -9.20 1.67
N CYS A 101 -9.87 -9.82 1.95
CA CYS A 101 -9.68 -11.25 1.71
C CYS A 101 -10.57 -12.09 2.60
N ASP A 102 -10.72 -11.76 3.89
CA ASP A 102 -11.60 -12.48 4.83
C ASP A 102 -13.05 -12.46 4.35
N LYS A 103 -13.55 -11.32 3.87
CA LYS A 103 -14.92 -11.21 3.30
C LYS A 103 -15.10 -12.13 2.09
N LEU A 104 -14.14 -12.18 1.18
CA LEU A 104 -14.16 -13.06 0.02
C LEU A 104 -14.12 -14.53 0.45
N ILE A 105 -13.21 -14.92 1.35
CA ILE A 105 -13.07 -16.28 1.83
C ILE A 105 -14.33 -16.74 2.57
N TYR A 106 -14.92 -15.86 3.39
CA TYR A 106 -16.17 -16.16 4.08
C TYR A 106 -17.32 -16.39 3.11
N SER A 107 -17.44 -15.59 2.05
CA SER A 107 -18.43 -15.83 0.99
C SER A 107 -18.19 -17.15 0.28
N LEU A 108 -16.94 -17.48 -0.07
CA LEU A 108 -16.56 -18.75 -0.71
C LEU A 108 -16.80 -19.96 0.19
N SER A 109 -16.52 -19.85 1.50
CA SER A 109 -16.65 -20.96 2.44
C SER A 109 -18.08 -21.46 2.56
N ARG A 110 -19.07 -20.57 2.39
CA ARG A 110 -20.49 -20.95 2.36
C ARG A 110 -20.85 -21.79 1.13
N SER A 111 -20.12 -21.59 0.02
CA SER A 111 -20.32 -22.31 -1.24
C SER A 111 -19.41 -23.55 -1.38
N ALA A 112 -18.39 -23.68 -0.52
CA ALA A 112 -17.42 -24.78 -0.54
C ALA A 112 -17.73 -25.85 0.52
N LYS A 113 -18.95 -26.42 0.51
CA LYS A 113 -19.37 -27.46 1.47
C LYS A 113 -18.66 -28.81 1.21
N ILE A 114 -18.58 -29.65 2.24
CA ILE A 114 -17.87 -30.96 2.20
C ILE A 114 -18.49 -31.91 1.18
N SER A 115 -19.83 -32.03 1.17
CA SER A 115 -20.56 -32.98 0.33
C SER A 115 -20.84 -32.48 -1.09
N TRP A 116 -20.97 -31.16 -1.25
CA TRP A 116 -21.17 -30.50 -2.54
C TRP A 116 -20.62 -29.09 -2.47
N GLY A 117 -20.22 -28.51 -3.59
CA GLY A 117 -19.70 -27.13 -3.63
C GLY A 117 -18.49 -27.00 -4.53
N LEU A 118 -17.77 -25.88 -4.39
CA LEU A 118 -16.62 -25.58 -5.25
C LEU A 118 -15.50 -26.62 -5.11
N LYS A 119 -15.04 -27.13 -6.25
CA LYS A 119 -13.91 -28.06 -6.31
C LYS A 119 -12.60 -27.35 -5.96
N HIS A 120 -11.60 -28.12 -5.53
CA HIS A 120 -10.25 -27.64 -5.21
C HIS A 120 -9.66 -26.71 -6.29
N GLU A 121 -9.74 -27.13 -7.56
CA GLU A 121 -9.18 -26.36 -8.68
C GLU A 121 -9.84 -24.98 -8.87
N VAL A 122 -11.17 -24.91 -8.64
CA VAL A 122 -11.90 -23.64 -8.71
C VAL A 122 -11.45 -22.69 -7.61
N LEU A 123 -11.37 -23.19 -6.36
CA LEU A 123 -10.89 -22.40 -5.22
C LEU A 123 -9.43 -21.95 -5.40
N LYS A 124 -8.59 -22.82 -5.98
CA LYS A 124 -7.20 -22.48 -6.31
C LYS A 124 -7.11 -21.41 -7.39
N THR A 125 -7.99 -21.45 -8.38
CA THR A 125 -8.08 -20.41 -9.41
C THR A 125 -8.51 -19.07 -8.80
N ILE A 126 -9.53 -19.07 -7.92
CA ILE A 126 -9.97 -17.87 -7.20
C ILE A 126 -8.85 -17.34 -6.27
N TYR A 127 -8.15 -18.22 -5.57
CA TYR A 127 -6.99 -17.82 -4.77
C TYR A 127 -5.94 -17.08 -5.61
N LYS A 128 -5.56 -17.66 -6.75
CA LYS A 128 -4.56 -17.06 -7.65
C LYS A 128 -5.03 -15.79 -8.35
N GLY A 129 -6.32 -15.73 -8.72
CA GLY A 129 -6.89 -14.63 -9.51
C GLY A 129 -7.45 -13.46 -8.71
N ALA A 130 -7.84 -13.69 -7.45
CA ALA A 130 -8.45 -12.66 -6.62
C ALA A 130 -7.70 -12.42 -5.30
N ILE A 131 -7.54 -13.46 -4.47
CA ILE A 131 -6.97 -13.28 -3.12
C ILE A 131 -5.50 -12.90 -3.17
N LEU A 132 -4.70 -13.63 -3.95
CA LEU A 132 -3.27 -13.37 -4.07
C LEU A 132 -2.95 -11.98 -4.64
N PRO A 133 -3.62 -11.49 -5.70
CA PRO A 133 -3.43 -10.12 -6.18
C PRO A 133 -3.82 -9.05 -5.15
N LEU A 134 -4.85 -9.26 -4.34
CA LEU A 134 -5.23 -8.34 -3.26
C LEU A 134 -4.13 -8.26 -2.18
N LEU A 135 -3.58 -9.39 -1.75
CA LEU A 135 -2.49 -9.43 -0.77
C LEU A 135 -1.18 -8.85 -1.32
N LEU A 136 -0.92 -9.01 -2.61
CA LEU A 136 0.31 -8.54 -3.25
C LEU A 136 0.18 -7.14 -3.86
N TYR A 137 -1.00 -6.50 -3.72
CA TYR A 137 -1.20 -5.15 -4.23
C TYR A 137 -0.23 -4.17 -3.56
N GLY A 138 0.51 -3.43 -4.37
CA GLY A 138 1.52 -2.50 -3.87
C GLY A 138 2.76 -3.17 -3.25
N ALA A 139 2.98 -4.48 -3.42
CA ALA A 139 4.12 -5.19 -2.86
C ALA A 139 5.48 -4.49 -3.08
N PRO A 140 5.79 -3.90 -4.26
CA PRO A 140 7.04 -3.17 -4.47
C PRO A 140 7.22 -1.96 -3.54
N ILE A 141 6.13 -1.39 -3.04
CA ILE A 141 6.14 -0.24 -2.12
C ILE A 141 6.14 -0.73 -0.68
N CYS A 142 5.34 -1.77 -0.39
CA CYS A 142 5.04 -2.24 0.96
C CYS A 142 5.97 -3.38 1.43
N ILE A 143 6.98 -3.81 0.64
CA ILE A 143 7.83 -4.96 0.98
C ILE A 143 8.50 -4.82 2.36
N GLU A 144 8.90 -3.60 2.73
CA GLU A 144 9.50 -3.33 4.03
C GLU A 144 8.52 -3.64 5.20
N ALA A 145 7.21 -3.57 4.95
CA ALA A 145 6.19 -3.93 5.93
C ALA A 145 6.21 -5.42 6.31
N MET A 146 6.70 -6.29 5.40
CA MET A 146 6.80 -7.73 5.64
C MET A 146 7.91 -8.10 6.62
N LYS A 147 8.82 -7.18 6.95
CA LYS A 147 9.81 -7.34 8.02
C LYS A 147 9.16 -7.36 9.40
N TYR A 148 7.98 -6.76 9.53
CA TYR A 148 7.24 -6.75 10.80
C TYR A 148 6.39 -8.00 10.92
N GLU A 149 6.61 -8.76 12.01
CA GLU A 149 5.94 -10.04 12.27
C GLU A 149 4.41 -9.92 12.29
N TYR A 150 3.86 -8.83 12.84
CA TYR A 150 2.41 -8.62 12.88
C TYR A 150 1.76 -8.50 11.50
N ASN A 151 2.45 -7.91 10.50
CA ASN A 151 1.96 -7.86 9.12
C ASN A 151 2.07 -9.23 8.44
N ARG A 152 3.19 -9.92 8.64
CA ARG A 152 3.42 -11.27 8.11
C ARG A 152 2.37 -12.26 8.60
N ARG A 153 2.03 -12.22 9.90
CA ARG A 153 1.00 -13.08 10.50
C ARG A 153 -0.37 -12.90 9.86
N LYS A 154 -0.77 -11.68 9.49
CA LYS A 154 -2.03 -11.41 8.80
C LYS A 154 -2.09 -12.15 7.46
N TYR A 155 -1.04 -12.07 6.66
CA TYR A 155 -0.97 -12.75 5.37
C TYR A 155 -0.98 -14.27 5.51
N VAL A 156 -0.22 -14.80 6.47
CA VAL A 156 -0.23 -16.24 6.78
C VAL A 156 -1.62 -16.70 7.22
N ARG A 157 -2.32 -15.92 8.04
CA ARG A 157 -3.69 -16.21 8.47
C ARG A 157 -4.65 -16.29 7.29
N VAL A 158 -4.62 -15.30 6.39
CA VAL A 158 -5.47 -15.30 5.18
C VAL A 158 -5.19 -16.54 4.32
N GLN A 159 -3.91 -16.82 4.03
CA GLN A 159 -3.56 -18.02 3.26
C GLN A 159 -4.01 -19.32 3.94
N ARG A 160 -3.86 -19.40 5.26
CA ARG A 160 -4.32 -20.56 6.02
C ARG A 160 -5.82 -20.76 5.87
N LEU A 161 -6.65 -19.73 5.98
CA LEU A 161 -8.10 -19.81 5.86
C LEU A 161 -8.54 -20.38 4.50
N ILE A 162 -7.99 -19.85 3.42
CA ILE A 162 -8.33 -20.36 2.07
C ILE A 162 -7.79 -21.77 1.83
N ASN A 163 -6.61 -22.11 2.35
CA ASN A 163 -6.06 -23.45 2.23
C ASN A 163 -6.90 -24.51 2.99
N ILE A 164 -7.46 -24.16 4.16
CA ILE A 164 -8.42 -25.02 4.87
C ILE A 164 -9.65 -25.28 4.00
N CYS A 165 -10.18 -24.24 3.34
CA CYS A 165 -11.32 -24.41 2.44
C CYS A 165 -10.98 -25.28 1.22
N MET A 166 -9.78 -25.11 0.61
CA MET A 166 -9.34 -25.89 -0.54
C MET A 166 -9.11 -27.36 -0.20
N ALA A 167 -8.44 -27.63 0.92
CA ALA A 167 -8.10 -28.98 1.37
C ALA A 167 -9.26 -29.68 2.09
N LYS A 168 -10.35 -28.97 2.41
CA LYS A 168 -11.44 -29.43 3.30
C LYS A 168 -10.88 -30.01 4.62
N ALA A 169 -9.82 -29.39 5.13
CA ALA A 169 -9.06 -29.86 6.28
C ALA A 169 -9.60 -29.30 7.60
N TYR A 170 -9.22 -29.96 8.68
CA TYR A 170 -9.51 -29.47 10.02
C TYR A 170 -8.73 -28.19 10.36
N ARG A 171 -9.31 -27.38 11.24
CA ARG A 171 -8.68 -26.13 11.71
C ARG A 171 -7.39 -26.35 12.49
N THR A 172 -7.14 -27.56 12.98
CA THR A 172 -5.92 -27.95 13.72
C THR A 172 -4.74 -28.29 12.81
N THR A 173 -4.97 -28.49 11.50
CA THR A 173 -3.90 -28.82 10.53
C THR A 173 -2.87 -27.70 10.45
N SER A 174 -1.56 -28.01 10.40
CA SER A 174 -0.49 -27.02 10.32
C SER A 174 -0.53 -26.25 8.99
N SER A 175 -0.03 -24.99 8.99
CA SER A 175 -0.04 -24.15 7.79
C SER A 175 0.88 -24.71 6.69
N GLU A 176 1.99 -25.34 7.07
CA GLU A 176 2.95 -25.96 6.17
C GLU A 176 2.32 -27.17 5.47
N ALA A 177 1.68 -28.07 6.24
CA ALA A 177 0.96 -29.21 5.69
C ALA A 177 -0.15 -28.79 4.73
N LEU A 178 -0.91 -27.73 5.07
CA LEU A 178 -1.92 -27.15 4.18
C LEU A 178 -1.32 -26.64 2.87
N CYS A 179 -0.17 -25.98 2.89
CA CYS A 179 0.49 -25.53 1.67
C CYS A 179 0.92 -26.68 0.76
N ILE A 180 1.39 -27.79 1.35
CA ILE A 180 1.78 -29.00 0.60
C ILE A 180 0.53 -29.64 -0.05
N VAL A 181 -0.52 -29.90 0.74
CA VAL A 181 -1.74 -30.56 0.26
C VAL A 181 -2.45 -29.73 -0.82
N THR A 182 -2.49 -28.41 -0.68
CA THR A 182 -3.14 -27.53 -1.67
C THR A 182 -2.22 -27.19 -2.85
N GLY A 183 -0.94 -27.52 -2.79
CA GLY A 183 0.05 -27.12 -3.80
C GLY A 183 0.16 -25.59 -3.92
N THR A 184 0.10 -24.88 -2.79
CA THR A 184 0.25 -23.42 -2.74
C THR A 184 1.62 -23.05 -2.17
N THR A 185 2.31 -22.11 -2.79
CA THR A 185 3.56 -21.56 -2.24
C THR A 185 3.25 -20.74 -0.98
N PRO A 186 4.05 -20.86 0.10
CA PRO A 186 3.88 -20.03 1.28
C PRO A 186 3.83 -18.54 0.95
N ILE A 187 2.87 -17.84 1.53
CA ILE A 187 2.65 -16.42 1.24
C ILE A 187 3.83 -15.53 1.65
N THR A 188 4.65 -16.00 2.59
CA THR A 188 5.84 -15.27 3.06
C THR A 188 6.88 -15.04 1.96
N ILE A 189 6.90 -15.88 0.92
CA ILE A 189 7.83 -15.80 -0.22
C ILE A 189 7.23 -14.95 -1.36
N LYS A 190 5.92 -14.91 -1.49
CA LYS A 190 5.22 -14.26 -2.61
C LYS A 190 5.46 -12.76 -2.77
N PRO A 191 5.52 -11.94 -1.71
CA PRO A 191 5.83 -10.52 -1.85
C PRO A 191 7.20 -10.26 -2.47
N GLU A 192 8.22 -11.04 -2.11
CA GLU A 192 9.56 -10.92 -2.71
C GLU A 192 9.57 -11.33 -4.18
N GLU A 193 8.87 -12.41 -4.54
CA GLU A 193 8.69 -12.80 -5.95
C GLU A 193 8.00 -11.70 -6.76
N ALA A 194 6.96 -11.08 -6.21
CA ALA A 194 6.24 -9.99 -6.85
C ALA A 194 7.15 -8.78 -7.10
N VAL A 195 7.98 -8.42 -6.12
CA VAL A 195 8.98 -7.35 -6.25
C VAL A 195 10.02 -7.68 -7.31
N LYS A 196 10.55 -8.91 -7.31
CA LYS A 196 11.52 -9.35 -8.33
C LYS A 196 10.94 -9.29 -9.74
N LYS A 197 9.71 -9.79 -9.93
CA LYS A 197 9.00 -9.71 -11.22
C LYS A 197 8.80 -8.28 -11.68
N TYR A 198 8.37 -7.39 -10.77
CA TYR A 198 8.19 -5.97 -11.06
C TYR A 198 9.50 -5.32 -11.51
N ASN A 199 10.61 -5.58 -10.82
CA ASN A 199 11.93 -5.05 -11.15
C ASN A 199 12.47 -5.56 -12.50
N VAL A 200 12.24 -6.84 -12.82
CA VAL A 200 12.58 -7.42 -14.13
C VAL A 200 11.73 -6.79 -15.23
N GLY A 201 10.42 -6.63 -15.01
CA GLY A 201 9.53 -5.96 -15.96
C GLY A 201 9.97 -4.52 -16.28
N ILE A 202 10.48 -3.78 -15.27
CA ILE A 202 11.05 -2.44 -15.50
C ILE A 202 12.34 -2.50 -16.33
N ARG A 203 13.20 -3.49 -16.10
CA ARG A 203 14.47 -3.63 -16.84
C ARG A 203 14.24 -4.01 -18.30
N ASN A 204 13.30 -4.91 -18.57
CA ASN A 204 13.04 -5.45 -19.91
C ASN A 204 12.09 -4.53 -20.73
N GLY A 205 11.28 -3.71 -20.08
CA GLY A 205 10.41 -2.72 -20.72
C GLY A 205 11.10 -1.37 -20.94
N GLY A 206 12.36 -1.37 -21.38
CA GLY A 206 13.15 -0.17 -21.61
C GLY A 206 12.45 0.81 -22.55
N HIS A 207 12.41 2.05 -22.10
CA HIS A 207 11.91 3.29 -22.68
C HIS A 207 10.46 3.65 -22.34
N THR A 208 10.43 4.77 -21.66
CA THR A 208 9.43 5.78 -21.43
C THR A 208 8.70 5.74 -20.09
N HIS A 209 8.79 6.85 -19.38
CA HIS A 209 7.96 7.32 -18.25
C HIS A 209 7.90 6.51 -16.94
N ARG A 210 8.11 5.19 -16.94
CA ARG A 210 7.98 4.35 -15.72
C ARG A 210 9.20 4.34 -14.78
N ARG A 211 10.40 4.72 -15.27
CA ARG A 211 11.63 4.71 -14.46
C ARG A 211 11.68 5.76 -13.34
N ARG A 212 10.89 6.84 -13.46
CA ARG A 212 10.97 7.95 -12.49
C ARG A 212 10.20 7.69 -11.19
N SER A 213 9.17 6.84 -11.18
CA SER A 213 8.32 6.71 -9.99
C SER A 213 8.86 5.77 -8.90
N THR A 214 9.41 4.61 -9.25
CA THR A 214 9.75 3.58 -8.25
C THR A 214 11.18 3.69 -7.72
N THR A 215 12.15 4.06 -8.56
CA THR A 215 13.52 4.39 -8.12
C THR A 215 13.53 5.68 -7.28
N MET A 216 12.62 6.63 -7.53
CA MET A 216 12.45 7.79 -6.67
C MET A 216 11.94 7.44 -5.27
N TRP A 217 11.10 6.41 -5.11
CA TRP A 217 10.63 5.99 -3.79
C TRP A 217 11.75 5.34 -2.95
N ASN A 218 12.51 4.41 -3.53
CA ASN A 218 13.52 3.65 -2.78
C ASN A 218 14.84 4.42 -2.56
N SER A 219 15.31 5.21 -3.53
CA SER A 219 16.57 5.95 -3.42
C SER A 219 16.46 7.26 -2.64
N ARG A 220 15.24 7.81 -2.49
CA ARG A 220 15.01 9.08 -1.77
C ARG A 220 14.58 8.92 -0.31
N ILE A 221 14.42 7.68 0.18
CA ILE A 221 14.15 7.42 1.61
C ILE A 221 15.48 7.35 2.39
N GLY A 222 16.29 8.39 2.32
CA GLY A 222 17.39 8.60 3.26
C GLY A 222 16.88 9.05 4.65
N PRO A 223 17.76 9.22 5.64
CA PRO A 223 17.41 9.45 7.06
C PRO A 223 16.74 10.81 7.36
N THR A 224 16.48 11.63 6.37
CA THR A 224 15.93 12.98 6.50
C THR A 224 14.40 13.02 6.41
N ARG A 225 13.81 14.01 7.08
CA ARG A 225 12.37 14.25 7.20
C ARG A 225 11.75 14.60 5.82
N ARG A 226 10.57 14.06 5.54
CA ARG A 226 9.82 14.31 4.29
C ARG A 226 8.39 14.70 4.60
N MET A 227 7.84 15.56 3.78
CA MET A 227 6.42 15.91 3.79
C MET A 227 5.77 15.42 2.50
N CYS A 228 4.57 14.87 2.60
CA CYS A 228 3.73 14.54 1.45
C CYS A 228 2.44 15.35 1.56
N SER A 229 2.05 15.99 0.47
CA SER A 229 0.72 16.57 0.28
C SER A 229 0.05 15.82 -0.87
N ILE A 230 -1.21 15.45 -0.70
CA ILE A 230 -1.99 14.69 -1.68
C ILE A 230 -3.31 15.44 -1.87
N SER A 231 -3.67 15.72 -3.07
CA SER A 231 -4.99 16.23 -3.46
C SER A 231 -5.67 15.25 -4.41
#